data_ce362a2c6224d6c2cb5882d49d41e30a
#
_entry.id   ce362a2c6224d6c2cb5882d49d41e30a
#
_cell.length_a   1.000
_cell.length_b   1.000
_cell.length_c   1.000
_cell.angle_alpha   90.00
_cell.angle_beta   90.00
_cell.angle_gamma   90.00
#
_symmetry.space_group_name_H-M   'P 1'
#
loop_
_entity.id
_entity.type
_entity.pdbx_description
1 polymer ?
#
loop_
_entity_poly.entity_id
_entity_poly.type
_entity_poly.pdbx_seq_one_letter_code
_entity_poly.pdbx_strand_id
1 'polypeptide(L)'
;LAEADKQAKDAIWIPRTLETAVAHINGLSVQQKKEEDIKSSLTGSDRELFVLGKEIYAREGFCGTCHQMDGGGLTASQFPPLRGTPWVTGSPERLIKIVLKGVMGPMEVAGREYPGQVPMTPYEGMLNDTEIAAVLTYVRNSFGNQASPISPDLVKKVRDEVKDKEGFWNPAELLKMHPMEK
;
A
#
# COMPACT_ATOMS: atom_id res chain seq x y z
N LEU A 1 55.68 -15.06 2.54
CA LEU A 1 55.09 -14.49 1.29
C LEU A 1 54.22 -15.49 0.54
N ALA A 2 54.50 -16.80 0.60
CA ALA A 2 53.74 -17.82 -0.13
C ALA A 2 52.35 -18.21 0.49
N GLU A 3 52.17 -18.00 1.80
CA GLU A 3 50.93 -18.29 2.52
C GLU A 3 49.86 -17.21 2.37
N ALA A 4 50.26 -15.95 2.26
CA ALA A 4 49.39 -14.83 2.01
C ALA A 4 48.76 -14.88 0.59
N ASP A 5 49.51 -15.41 -0.37
CA ASP A 5 49.08 -15.52 -1.77
C ASP A 5 48.06 -16.67 -2.00
N LYS A 6 48.02 -17.67 -1.09
CA LYS A 6 47.09 -18.78 -1.17
C LYS A 6 45.71 -18.41 -0.62
N GLN A 7 45.62 -17.63 0.43
CA GLN A 7 44.36 -17.10 0.98
C GLN A 7 43.68 -16.08 0.05
N ALA A 8 44.41 -15.36 -0.77
CA ALA A 8 43.86 -14.43 -1.73
C ALA A 8 43.23 -15.11 -2.95
N LYS A 9 43.59 -16.36 -3.26
CA LYS A 9 43.05 -17.10 -4.40
C LYS A 9 41.72 -17.79 -4.11
N ASP A 10 41.38 -18.02 -2.84
CA ASP A 10 40.14 -18.68 -2.43
C ASP A 10 39.04 -17.70 -1.99
N ALA A 11 39.35 -16.41 -1.87
CA ALA A 11 38.37 -15.39 -1.60
C ALA A 11 37.72 -14.95 -2.92
N ILE A 12 36.56 -15.50 -3.24
CA ILE A 12 35.69 -14.95 -4.28
C ILE A 12 35.29 -13.55 -3.82
N TRP A 13 35.98 -12.52 -4.36
CA TRP A 13 35.61 -11.14 -4.12
C TRP A 13 34.31 -10.84 -4.86
N ILE A 14 33.19 -10.82 -4.14
CA ILE A 14 31.91 -10.36 -4.65
C ILE A 14 31.83 -8.87 -4.37
N PRO A 15 31.76 -8.01 -5.39
CA PRO A 15 31.57 -6.58 -5.18
C PRO A 15 30.31 -6.33 -4.33
N ARG A 16 30.37 -5.40 -3.37
CA ARG A 16 29.21 -5.00 -2.54
C ARG A 16 27.96 -4.73 -3.37
N THR A 17 28.14 -4.18 -4.57
CA THR A 17 27.06 -3.94 -5.54
C THR A 17 26.38 -5.25 -5.98
N LEU A 18 27.12 -6.34 -6.12
CA LEU A 18 26.57 -7.63 -6.50
C LEU A 18 25.82 -8.31 -5.33
N GLU A 19 26.37 -8.22 -4.11
CA GLU A 19 25.68 -8.68 -2.89
C GLU A 19 24.36 -7.95 -2.69
N THR A 20 24.36 -6.62 -2.87
CA THR A 20 23.14 -5.80 -2.79
C THR A 20 22.14 -6.18 -3.87
N ALA A 21 22.59 -6.42 -5.09
CA ALA A 21 21.74 -6.86 -6.19
C ALA A 21 21.12 -8.24 -5.95
N VAL A 22 21.92 -9.20 -5.46
CA VAL A 22 21.46 -10.56 -5.12
C VAL A 22 20.44 -10.51 -3.98
N ALA A 23 20.70 -9.71 -2.93
CA ALA A 23 19.76 -9.52 -1.82
C ALA A 23 18.44 -8.90 -2.29
N HIS A 24 18.50 -7.92 -3.20
CA HIS A 24 17.33 -7.30 -3.81
C HIS A 24 16.53 -8.29 -4.66
N ILE A 25 17.18 -9.08 -5.51
CA ILE A 25 16.56 -10.12 -6.34
C ILE A 25 15.89 -11.18 -5.46
N ASN A 26 16.56 -11.63 -4.39
CA ASN A 26 15.98 -12.59 -3.44
C ASN A 26 14.76 -11.99 -2.70
N GLY A 27 14.83 -10.71 -2.34
CA GLY A 27 13.70 -9.98 -1.76
C GLY A 27 12.50 -9.92 -2.70
N LEU A 28 12.73 -9.62 -3.98
CA LEU A 28 11.69 -9.60 -5.01
C LEU A 28 11.07 -10.98 -5.22
N SER A 29 11.86 -12.05 -5.28
CA SER A 29 11.33 -13.41 -5.46
C SER A 29 10.49 -13.88 -4.26
N VAL A 30 10.85 -13.49 -3.04
CA VAL A 30 10.06 -13.76 -1.84
C VAL A 30 8.73 -12.99 -1.86
N GLN A 31 8.76 -11.72 -2.29
CA GLN A 31 7.53 -10.92 -2.44
C GLN A 31 6.61 -11.48 -3.53
N GLN A 32 7.15 -11.85 -4.68
CA GLN A 32 6.39 -12.47 -5.76
C GLN A 32 5.71 -13.76 -5.30
N LYS A 33 6.42 -14.62 -4.59
CA LYS A 33 5.85 -15.86 -4.04
C LYS A 33 4.73 -15.57 -3.04
N LYS A 34 4.90 -14.58 -2.14
CA LYS A 34 3.84 -14.17 -1.22
C LYS A 34 2.61 -13.62 -1.95
N GLU A 35 2.79 -12.83 -3.00
CA GLU A 35 1.68 -12.35 -3.82
C GLU A 35 0.94 -13.46 -4.55
N GLU A 36 1.67 -14.48 -5.05
CA GLU A 36 1.07 -15.66 -5.67
C GLU A 36 0.29 -16.49 -4.66
N ASP A 37 0.82 -16.67 -3.44
CA ASP A 37 0.13 -17.37 -2.35
C ASP A 37 -1.17 -16.62 -1.95
N ILE A 38 -1.13 -15.29 -1.82
CA ILE A 38 -2.31 -14.47 -1.54
C ILE A 38 -3.30 -14.53 -2.70
N LYS A 39 -2.83 -14.37 -3.93
CA LYS A 39 -3.65 -14.50 -5.13
C LYS A 39 -4.32 -15.87 -5.22
N SER A 40 -3.66 -16.93 -4.77
CA SER A 40 -4.23 -18.29 -4.74
C SER A 40 -5.25 -18.48 -3.62
N SER A 41 -5.16 -17.72 -2.52
CA SER A 41 -6.11 -17.77 -1.40
C SER A 41 -7.42 -17.02 -1.68
N LEU A 42 -7.37 -16.02 -2.57
CA LEU A 42 -8.56 -15.31 -3.03
C LEU A 42 -9.26 -16.11 -4.13
N THR A 43 -10.59 -16.12 -4.14
CA THR A 43 -11.39 -16.88 -5.09
C THR A 43 -12.36 -15.98 -5.85
N GLY A 44 -12.79 -16.43 -7.04
CA GLY A 44 -13.81 -15.72 -7.83
C GLY A 44 -13.47 -14.27 -8.11
N SER A 45 -14.44 -13.40 -7.92
CA SER A 45 -14.33 -11.95 -8.19
C SER A 45 -13.29 -11.24 -7.35
N ASP A 46 -13.00 -11.71 -6.12
CA ASP A 46 -12.00 -11.07 -5.25
C ASP A 46 -10.59 -11.22 -5.84
N ARG A 47 -10.32 -12.36 -6.47
CA ARG A 47 -9.07 -12.59 -7.19
C ARG A 47 -8.92 -11.69 -8.41
N GLU A 48 -10.00 -11.49 -9.15
CA GLU A 48 -10.03 -10.59 -10.30
C GLU A 48 -9.79 -9.14 -9.85
N LEU A 49 -10.45 -8.71 -8.78
CA LEU A 49 -10.23 -7.40 -8.16
C LEU A 49 -8.79 -7.23 -7.70
N PHE A 50 -8.18 -8.23 -7.07
CA PHE A 50 -6.79 -8.16 -6.64
C PHE A 50 -5.81 -7.94 -7.82
N VAL A 51 -6.01 -8.66 -8.93
CA VAL A 51 -5.17 -8.53 -10.12
C VAL A 51 -5.33 -7.15 -10.76
N LEU A 52 -6.57 -6.71 -10.97
CA LEU A 52 -6.87 -5.37 -11.47
C LEU A 52 -6.31 -4.28 -10.56
N GLY A 53 -6.43 -4.48 -9.24
CA GLY A 53 -5.93 -3.53 -8.24
C GLY A 53 -4.42 -3.35 -8.26
N LYS A 54 -3.67 -4.43 -8.54
CA LYS A 54 -2.22 -4.36 -8.73
C LYS A 54 -1.85 -3.48 -9.93
N GLU A 55 -2.57 -3.62 -11.03
CA GLU A 55 -2.35 -2.80 -12.23
C GLU A 55 -2.65 -1.32 -11.96
N ILE A 56 -3.77 -1.03 -11.27
CA ILE A 56 -4.16 0.34 -10.92
C ILE A 56 -3.13 0.95 -9.97
N TYR A 57 -2.68 0.20 -8.95
CA TYR A 57 -1.68 0.66 -7.99
C TYR A 57 -0.38 1.11 -8.66
N ALA A 58 0.05 0.39 -9.70
CA ALA A 58 1.28 0.62 -10.42
C ALA A 58 1.20 1.69 -11.52
N ARG A 59 0.00 2.21 -11.83
CA ARG A 59 -0.17 3.28 -12.83
C ARG A 59 0.61 4.52 -12.42
N GLU A 60 1.23 5.19 -13.39
CA GLU A 60 1.92 6.46 -13.17
C GLU A 60 0.97 7.53 -12.62
N GLY A 61 1.39 8.24 -11.58
CA GLY A 61 0.57 9.25 -10.89
C GLY A 61 -0.46 8.67 -9.91
N PHE A 62 -0.53 7.35 -9.73
CA PHE A 62 -1.42 6.70 -8.78
C PHE A 62 -0.68 6.29 -7.48
N CYS A 63 -1.25 5.35 -6.75
CA CYS A 63 -0.86 5.00 -5.38
C CYS A 63 0.64 4.72 -5.20
N GLY A 64 1.22 3.90 -6.11
CA GLY A 64 2.62 3.48 -6.06
C GLY A 64 3.62 4.64 -6.22
N THR A 65 3.21 5.74 -6.85
CA THR A 65 4.06 6.94 -7.01
C THR A 65 4.42 7.55 -5.66
N CYS A 66 3.47 7.64 -4.72
CA CYS A 66 3.68 8.20 -3.39
C CYS A 66 3.98 7.11 -2.35
N HIS A 67 3.20 6.03 -2.35
CA HIS A 67 3.32 4.97 -1.34
C HIS A 67 4.38 3.92 -1.66
N GLN A 68 5.10 4.07 -2.76
CA GLN A 68 6.14 3.19 -3.29
C GLN A 68 5.59 1.81 -3.68
N MET A 69 6.30 1.11 -4.56
CA MET A 69 5.85 -0.19 -5.08
C MET A 69 5.84 -1.29 -4.04
N ASP A 70 6.53 -1.11 -2.92
CA ASP A 70 6.57 -2.01 -1.78
C ASP A 70 5.61 -1.62 -0.65
N GLY A 71 4.79 -0.57 -0.85
CA GLY A 71 3.89 -0.04 0.17
C GLY A 71 4.59 0.58 1.38
N GLY A 72 5.90 0.87 1.27
CA GLY A 72 6.72 1.40 2.35
C GLY A 72 6.56 2.90 2.59
N GLY A 73 5.96 3.61 1.65
CA GLY A 73 5.86 5.06 1.68
C GLY A 73 7.20 5.75 1.47
N LEU A 74 7.19 7.06 1.51
CA LEU A 74 8.40 7.91 1.44
C LEU A 74 8.32 8.96 2.54
N THR A 75 8.88 8.63 3.69
CA THR A 75 8.78 9.44 4.91
C THR A 75 9.31 10.86 4.76
N ALA A 76 10.42 11.04 4.02
CA ALA A 76 10.99 12.35 3.76
C ALA A 76 10.03 13.28 3.01
N SER A 77 9.13 12.72 2.21
CA SER A 77 8.08 13.44 1.46
C SER A 77 6.72 13.39 2.15
N GLN A 78 6.65 12.94 3.40
CA GLN A 78 5.41 12.81 4.19
C GLN A 78 4.39 11.81 3.60
N PHE A 79 4.83 10.85 2.78
CA PHE A 79 3.97 9.79 2.27
C PHE A 79 4.05 8.58 3.22
N PRO A 80 2.96 8.26 3.94
CA PRO A 80 2.97 7.19 4.94
C PRO A 80 3.04 5.79 4.30
N PRO A 81 3.52 4.78 5.04
CA PRO A 81 3.44 3.40 4.60
C PRO A 81 1.98 2.91 4.58
N LEU A 82 1.71 1.97 3.67
CA LEU A 82 0.45 1.23 3.60
C LEU A 82 0.56 -0.14 4.29
N ARG A 83 1.79 -0.60 4.52
CA ARG A 83 2.05 -1.90 5.15
C ARG A 83 1.80 -1.86 6.66
N GLY A 84 1.14 -2.90 7.18
CA GLY A 84 1.04 -3.15 8.62
C GLY A 84 0.31 -2.05 9.41
N THR A 85 -0.52 -1.23 8.77
CA THR A 85 -1.21 -0.14 9.45
C THR A 85 -2.72 -0.36 9.54
N PRO A 86 -3.34 -0.10 10.72
CA PRO A 86 -4.79 -0.14 10.89
C PRO A 86 -5.56 0.86 10.00
N TRP A 87 -4.90 1.88 9.45
CA TRP A 87 -5.50 2.75 8.45
C TRP A 87 -5.91 1.98 7.19
N VAL A 88 -5.16 0.94 6.84
CA VAL A 88 -5.41 0.08 5.67
C VAL A 88 -6.21 -1.17 6.05
N THR A 89 -5.82 -1.86 7.13
CA THR A 89 -6.39 -3.18 7.47
C THR A 89 -7.65 -3.11 8.31
N GLY A 90 -7.92 -1.98 8.97
CA GLY A 90 -9.11 -1.74 9.76
C GLY A 90 -10.36 -1.44 8.92
N SER A 91 -11.18 -0.46 9.35
CA SER A 91 -12.46 -0.11 8.72
C SER A 91 -12.34 0.11 7.22
N PRO A 92 -13.03 -0.69 6.40
CA PRO A 92 -13.07 -0.51 4.95
C PRO A 92 -13.73 0.81 4.55
N GLU A 93 -14.77 1.25 5.25
CA GLU A 93 -15.47 2.51 4.96
C GLU A 93 -14.55 3.71 5.18
N ARG A 94 -13.74 3.69 6.26
CA ARG A 94 -12.74 4.76 6.50
C ARG A 94 -11.74 4.83 5.35
N LEU A 95 -11.22 3.69 4.91
CA LEU A 95 -10.24 3.62 3.83
C LEU A 95 -10.84 4.07 2.49
N ILE A 96 -12.08 3.69 2.19
CA ILE A 96 -12.80 4.13 0.99
C ILE A 96 -13.01 5.65 1.03
N LYS A 97 -13.41 6.22 2.16
CA LYS A 97 -13.59 7.68 2.33
C LYS A 97 -12.29 8.44 2.04
N ILE A 98 -11.14 7.91 2.52
CA ILE A 98 -9.82 8.48 2.24
C ILE A 98 -9.54 8.49 0.74
N VAL A 99 -9.78 7.38 0.04
CA VAL A 99 -9.48 7.31 -1.40
C VAL A 99 -10.43 8.16 -2.22
N LEU A 100 -11.71 8.25 -1.84
CA LEU A 100 -12.69 9.07 -2.55
C LEU A 100 -12.36 10.57 -2.44
N LYS A 101 -12.21 11.08 -1.23
CA LYS A 101 -12.13 12.53 -0.96
C LYS A 101 -10.74 13.03 -0.58
N GLY A 102 -9.76 12.12 -0.51
CA GLY A 102 -8.43 12.45 0.00
C GLY A 102 -8.42 12.71 1.52
N VAL A 103 -7.24 12.88 2.06
CA VAL A 103 -7.03 13.20 3.48
C VAL A 103 -5.94 14.24 3.65
N MET A 104 -6.13 15.17 4.57
CA MET A 104 -5.18 16.23 4.92
C MET A 104 -5.25 16.50 6.42
N GLY A 105 -4.10 16.70 7.03
CA GLY A 105 -3.98 16.99 8.47
C GLY A 105 -3.13 15.96 9.21
N PRO A 106 -2.81 16.24 10.47
CA PRO A 106 -1.90 15.40 11.25
C PRO A 106 -2.50 14.03 11.51
N MET A 107 -1.68 12.98 11.33
CA MET A 107 -2.06 11.61 11.58
C MET A 107 -0.87 10.78 12.04
N GLU A 108 -1.13 9.79 12.89
CA GLU A 108 -0.15 8.78 13.25
C GLU A 108 -0.34 7.54 12.36
N VAL A 109 0.75 7.07 11.75
CA VAL A 109 0.76 5.84 10.94
C VAL A 109 1.96 4.99 11.34
N ALA A 110 1.72 3.75 11.73
CA ALA A 110 2.76 2.79 12.15
C ALA A 110 3.70 3.36 13.23
N GLY A 111 3.14 4.05 14.24
CA GLY A 111 3.89 4.63 15.37
C GLY A 111 4.68 5.90 15.01
N ARG A 112 4.43 6.50 13.86
CA ARG A 112 5.07 7.73 13.41
C ARG A 112 4.05 8.81 13.10
N GLU A 113 4.34 10.02 13.53
CA GLU A 113 3.53 11.20 13.20
C GLU A 113 3.86 11.73 11.80
N TYR A 114 2.82 12.02 11.04
CA TYR A 114 2.84 12.71 9.75
C TYR A 114 2.07 14.02 9.91
N PRO A 115 2.68 15.18 9.65
CA PRO A 115 2.03 16.47 9.86
C PRO A 115 0.86 16.73 8.88
N GLY A 116 0.79 15.95 7.78
CA GLY A 116 -0.30 16.04 6.81
C GLY A 116 -0.39 17.36 6.07
N GLN A 117 0.74 18.01 5.83
CA GLN A 117 0.83 19.23 5.03
C GLN A 117 0.71 18.93 3.53
N VAL A 118 1.11 17.72 3.12
CA VAL A 118 0.92 17.20 1.76
C VAL A 118 -0.35 16.36 1.75
N PRO A 119 -1.42 16.80 1.08
CA PRO A 119 -2.66 16.06 1.05
C PRO A 119 -2.53 14.79 0.19
N MET A 120 -3.23 13.72 0.59
CA MET A 120 -3.49 12.62 -0.32
C MET A 120 -4.55 13.05 -1.34
N THR A 121 -4.27 12.86 -2.61
CA THR A 121 -5.15 13.21 -3.73
C THR A 121 -6.48 12.44 -3.66
N PRO A 122 -7.64 13.10 -3.89
CA PRO A 122 -8.92 12.42 -4.06
C PRO A 122 -8.99 11.73 -5.42
N TYR A 123 -9.51 10.49 -5.45
CA TYR A 123 -9.64 9.70 -6.67
C TYR A 123 -11.07 9.48 -7.13
N GLU A 124 -12.07 10.13 -6.50
CA GLU A 124 -13.49 9.92 -6.83
C GLU A 124 -13.84 10.23 -8.29
N GLY A 125 -13.18 11.21 -8.89
CA GLY A 125 -13.36 11.60 -10.29
C GLY A 125 -12.49 10.83 -11.28
N MET A 126 -11.53 10.03 -10.80
CA MET A 126 -10.55 9.33 -11.64
C MET A 126 -10.76 7.81 -11.68
N LEU A 127 -11.38 7.26 -10.63
CA LEU A 127 -11.62 5.82 -10.50
C LEU A 127 -13.11 5.56 -10.24
N ASN A 128 -13.66 4.57 -10.96
CA ASN A 128 -15.01 4.07 -10.70
C ASN A 128 -15.03 3.13 -9.48
N ASP A 129 -16.23 2.67 -9.09
CA ASP A 129 -16.42 1.86 -7.88
C ASP A 129 -15.67 0.54 -7.94
N THR A 130 -15.63 -0.10 -9.11
CA THR A 130 -14.90 -1.36 -9.31
C THR A 130 -13.39 -1.15 -9.22
N GLU A 131 -12.88 -0.06 -9.78
CA GLU A 131 -11.45 0.26 -9.74
C GLU A 131 -10.99 0.62 -8.33
N ILE A 132 -11.78 1.37 -7.56
CA ILE A 132 -11.50 1.64 -6.14
C ILE A 132 -11.54 0.35 -5.33
N ALA A 133 -12.57 -0.49 -5.51
CA ALA A 133 -12.65 -1.79 -4.84
C ALA A 133 -11.43 -2.67 -5.16
N ALA A 134 -11.00 -2.67 -6.41
CA ALA A 134 -9.85 -3.42 -6.89
C ALA A 134 -8.54 -2.96 -6.21
N VAL A 135 -8.21 -1.66 -6.31
CA VAL A 135 -6.96 -1.15 -5.74
C VAL A 135 -6.93 -1.29 -4.22
N LEU A 136 -8.05 -1.13 -3.54
CA LEU A 136 -8.14 -1.31 -2.10
C LEU A 136 -8.06 -2.79 -1.69
N THR A 137 -8.65 -3.71 -2.46
CA THR A 137 -8.47 -5.16 -2.26
C THR A 137 -7.00 -5.54 -2.41
N TYR A 138 -6.30 -5.01 -3.42
CA TYR A 138 -4.86 -5.22 -3.57
C TYR A 138 -4.07 -4.69 -2.38
N VAL A 139 -4.27 -3.44 -1.97
CA VAL A 139 -3.54 -2.81 -0.85
C VAL A 139 -3.79 -3.55 0.47
N ARG A 140 -5.01 -3.99 0.72
CA ARG A 140 -5.41 -4.73 1.93
C ARG A 140 -4.87 -6.15 1.99
N ASN A 141 -4.41 -6.71 0.86
CA ASN A 141 -3.88 -8.06 0.75
C ASN A 141 -2.45 -8.12 0.21
N SER A 142 -1.74 -6.98 0.18
CA SER A 142 -0.34 -6.87 -0.25
C SER A 142 0.54 -6.31 0.87
N PHE A 143 1.84 -6.29 0.65
CA PHE A 143 2.81 -5.68 1.58
C PHE A 143 2.83 -6.32 2.98
N GLY A 144 2.33 -7.55 3.11
CA GLY A 144 2.16 -8.24 4.39
C GLY A 144 0.82 -7.98 5.08
N ASN A 145 -0.06 -7.19 4.49
CA ASN A 145 -1.42 -7.01 4.96
C ASN A 145 -2.27 -8.26 4.66
N GLN A 146 -3.22 -8.56 5.55
CA GLN A 146 -4.20 -9.63 5.42
C GLN A 146 -5.53 -9.14 5.96
N ALA A 147 -6.38 -8.59 5.09
CA ALA A 147 -7.68 -8.08 5.45
C ALA A 147 -8.73 -8.41 4.39
N SER A 148 -10.01 -8.29 4.74
CA SER A 148 -11.10 -8.61 3.82
C SER A 148 -11.02 -7.81 2.53
N PRO A 149 -11.32 -8.41 1.37
CA PRO A 149 -11.55 -7.70 0.11
C PRO A 149 -12.63 -6.63 0.25
N ILE A 150 -12.61 -5.66 -0.65
CA ILE A 150 -13.62 -4.61 -0.72
C ILE A 150 -14.47 -4.83 -1.97
N SER A 151 -15.80 -4.86 -1.79
CA SER A 151 -16.71 -5.00 -2.91
C SER A 151 -17.02 -3.65 -3.59
N PRO A 152 -17.30 -3.64 -4.90
CA PRO A 152 -17.77 -2.44 -5.60
C PRO A 152 -19.05 -1.85 -5.00
N ASP A 153 -19.96 -2.69 -4.50
CA ASP A 153 -21.20 -2.23 -3.85
C ASP A 153 -20.93 -1.44 -2.58
N LEU A 154 -19.92 -1.85 -1.78
CA LEU A 154 -19.52 -1.09 -0.60
C LEU A 154 -18.92 0.26 -1.00
N VAL A 155 -18.11 0.29 -2.05
CA VAL A 155 -17.54 1.57 -2.57
C VAL A 155 -18.67 2.48 -3.03
N LYS A 156 -19.63 1.96 -3.81
CA LYS A 156 -20.80 2.72 -4.26
C LYS A 156 -21.58 3.30 -3.09
N LYS A 157 -21.89 2.48 -2.09
CA LYS A 157 -22.59 2.91 -0.87
C LYS A 157 -21.85 4.09 -0.20
N VAL A 158 -20.55 3.95 0.04
CA VAL A 158 -19.75 5.00 0.69
C VAL A 158 -19.65 6.24 -0.20
N ARG A 159 -19.51 6.11 -1.52
CA ARG A 159 -19.52 7.24 -2.46
C ARG A 159 -20.84 8.02 -2.38
N ASP A 160 -21.96 7.32 -2.34
CA ASP A 160 -23.28 7.94 -2.20
C ASP A 160 -23.43 8.67 -0.84
N GLU A 161 -22.88 8.10 0.25
CA GLU A 161 -22.86 8.71 1.59
C GLU A 161 -22.06 10.02 1.63
N VAL A 162 -20.95 10.09 0.89
CA VAL A 162 -20.02 11.23 0.95
C VAL A 162 -20.13 12.18 -0.24
N LYS A 163 -21.14 12.01 -1.10
CA LYS A 163 -21.29 12.81 -2.34
C LYS A 163 -21.25 14.32 -2.09
N ASP A 164 -21.85 14.78 -0.98
CA ASP A 164 -21.95 16.19 -0.61
C ASP A 164 -20.77 16.67 0.27
N LYS A 165 -19.78 15.78 0.55
CA LYS A 165 -18.56 16.16 1.28
C LYS A 165 -17.63 16.93 0.37
N GLU A 166 -17.39 18.17 0.70
CA GLU A 166 -16.40 19.01 0.04
C GLU A 166 -15.05 18.96 0.77
N GLY A 167 -13.97 19.10 -0.02
CA GLY A 167 -12.59 19.10 0.48
C GLY A 167 -12.11 17.77 1.07
N PHE A 168 -10.92 17.83 1.63
CA PHE A 168 -10.27 16.65 2.22
C PHE A 168 -10.91 16.23 3.54
N TRP A 169 -10.77 14.94 3.88
CA TRP A 169 -11.03 14.49 5.24
C TRP A 169 -9.93 14.96 6.19
N ASN A 170 -10.34 15.33 7.40
CA ASN A 170 -9.39 15.42 8.51
C ASN A 170 -9.28 14.06 9.20
N PRO A 171 -8.07 13.54 9.51
CA PRO A 171 -7.90 12.26 10.17
C PRO A 171 -8.69 12.12 11.47
N ALA A 172 -8.75 13.18 12.30
CA ALA A 172 -9.50 13.14 13.55
C ALA A 172 -11.02 13.04 13.34
N GLU A 173 -11.56 13.61 12.24
CA GLU A 173 -12.96 13.46 11.84
C GLU A 173 -13.25 12.01 11.44
N LEU A 174 -12.38 11.40 10.64
CA LEU A 174 -12.51 10.00 10.24
C LEU A 174 -12.46 9.04 11.43
N LEU A 175 -11.59 9.30 12.42
CA LEU A 175 -11.47 8.47 13.62
C LEU A 175 -12.65 8.59 14.57
N LYS A 176 -13.39 9.70 14.56
CA LYS A 176 -14.65 9.81 15.31
C LYS A 176 -15.74 8.94 14.71
N MET A 177 -15.79 8.85 13.37
CA MET A 177 -16.78 8.02 12.66
C MET A 177 -16.40 6.54 12.64
N HIS A 178 -15.13 6.26 12.46
CA HIS A 178 -14.55 4.93 12.33
C HIS A 178 -13.29 4.84 13.20
N PRO A 179 -13.42 4.59 14.51
CA PRO A 179 -12.28 4.46 15.42
C PRO A 179 -11.30 3.37 14.97
N MET A 180 -10.04 3.48 15.40
CA MET A 180 -9.08 2.39 15.23
C MET A 180 -9.54 1.19 16.06
N GLU A 181 -9.51 0.03 15.41
CA GLU A 181 -9.69 -1.23 16.11
C GLU A 181 -8.50 -1.47 17.07
N LYS A 182 -8.80 -1.96 18.26
CA LYS A 182 -7.78 -2.26 19.29
C LYS A 182 -7.12 -3.59 19.01
#